data_0da09094e1197f8508d537de011e5448
#
_entry.id   0da09094e1197f8508d537de011e5448
#
_cell.length_a   1.000
_cell.length_b   1.000
_cell.length_c   1.000
_cell.angle_alpha   90.00
_cell.angle_beta   90.00
_cell.angle_gamma   90.00
#
_symmetry.space_group_name_H-M   'P 1'
#
loop_
_entity.id
_entity.type
_entity.pdbx_description
1 polymer ?
#
loop_
_entity_poly.entity_id
_entity_poly.type
_entity_poly.pdbx_seq_one_letter_code
_entity_poly.pdbx_strand_id
1 'polypeptide(L)'
;MREDGTRPLALLVTRNFPPLLGGMEKVNQQVLEALQPAWRTALCGPAGCAAFAPVGTEVRQGRVKPLALFLMATLWRAVRLGRRCKPEWVIAGSGLSAPIAWLVARTTGGKVAVYLHGLDIVAPSPVYQWLWLPFIRRCDIALVNSANTLRLAQTRTVPTHILHVLHPGTDLPSLDHGAARSFRRQHEFGQRKLLLSVGRLTQRKGLAEFVTAALPAILLRYPDALLVIIGDEATDALHARAGSERDRILVAASSAGVEQSLRFLGRCDEATLGVAYQAADLHIFPVLELPGDVEGFGMVALESAAHGLPTVAFAVGGVPDAVRAGYTGDLVEPGNYVKFSDAVCRQLAQPYGAESVAACREFAAGKAWPIFAERLRSLLGASNDR
;
A
#
# COMPACT_ATOMS: atom_id res chain seq x y z
N MET A 1 -9.88 33.24 -1.18
CA MET A 1 -10.65 32.11 -0.62
C MET A 1 -12.08 32.20 -1.15
N ARG A 2 -12.50 31.25 -2.02
CA ARG A 2 -13.93 31.16 -2.42
C ARG A 2 -14.73 30.72 -1.19
N GLU A 3 -15.89 31.29 -0.94
CA GLU A 3 -16.79 30.87 0.14
C GLU A 3 -17.10 29.36 -0.02
N ASP A 4 -17.18 28.64 1.09
CA ASP A 4 -17.27 27.16 1.14
C ASP A 4 -18.46 26.57 0.34
N GLY A 5 -19.49 27.36 0.08
CA GLY A 5 -20.66 26.98 -0.73
C GLY A 5 -20.47 27.02 -2.26
N THR A 6 -19.39 27.60 -2.78
CA THR A 6 -19.15 27.78 -4.22
C THR A 6 -18.19 26.73 -4.83
N ARG A 7 -17.48 25.96 -4.00
CA ARG A 7 -16.56 24.93 -4.50
C ARG A 7 -17.34 23.73 -5.06
N PRO A 8 -16.88 23.16 -6.19
CA PRO A 8 -17.48 21.94 -6.73
C PRO A 8 -17.31 20.76 -5.76
N LEU A 9 -18.06 19.68 -5.97
CA LEU A 9 -18.02 18.48 -5.13
C LEU A 9 -17.21 17.37 -5.81
N ALA A 10 -16.37 16.69 -5.02
CA ALA A 10 -15.78 15.40 -5.38
C ALA A 10 -16.34 14.30 -4.47
N LEU A 11 -16.83 13.21 -5.09
CA LEU A 11 -17.39 12.05 -4.39
C LEU A 11 -16.44 10.85 -4.51
N LEU A 12 -15.89 10.38 -3.39
CA LEU A 12 -15.15 9.12 -3.33
C LEU A 12 -16.11 7.96 -3.02
N VAL A 13 -16.03 6.91 -3.83
CA VAL A 13 -16.78 5.64 -3.64
C VAL A 13 -15.77 4.52 -3.46
N THR A 14 -15.74 3.91 -2.28
CA THR A 14 -14.77 2.85 -2.00
C THR A 14 -15.24 1.87 -0.93
N ARG A 15 -14.83 0.60 -1.05
CA ARG A 15 -14.91 -0.39 0.03
C ARG A 15 -13.69 -0.27 0.97
N ASN A 16 -12.57 0.19 0.43
CA ASN A 16 -11.27 0.19 1.08
C ASN A 16 -11.00 1.58 1.69
N PHE A 17 -11.34 1.75 2.96
CA PHE A 17 -11.14 2.97 3.74
C PHE A 17 -11.04 2.61 5.23
N PRO A 18 -10.33 3.39 6.08
CA PRO A 18 -10.36 3.17 7.52
C PRO A 18 -11.80 3.12 8.08
N PRO A 19 -12.09 2.32 9.10
CA PRO A 19 -11.17 1.63 10.01
C PRO A 19 -10.58 0.32 9.48
N LEU A 20 -10.88 -0.07 8.22
CA LEU A 20 -10.17 -1.18 7.60
C LEU A 20 -8.69 -0.81 7.42
N LEU A 21 -7.82 -1.83 7.51
CA LEU A 21 -6.37 -1.60 7.54
C LEU A 21 -5.69 -2.17 6.31
N GLY A 22 -4.81 -1.38 5.74
CA GLY A 22 -3.97 -1.76 4.60
C GLY A 22 -3.57 -0.56 3.77
N GLY A 23 -2.70 -0.81 2.79
CA GLY A 23 -2.19 0.25 1.92
C GLY A 23 -3.27 0.92 1.07
N MET A 24 -4.26 0.16 0.56
CA MET A 24 -5.37 0.72 -0.22
C MET A 24 -6.24 1.66 0.62
N GLU A 25 -6.49 1.29 1.88
CA GLU A 25 -7.26 2.06 2.83
C GLU A 25 -6.60 3.40 3.12
N LYS A 26 -5.28 3.38 3.39
CA LYS A 26 -4.47 4.60 3.61
C LYS A 26 -4.44 5.49 2.36
N VAL A 27 -4.24 4.91 1.18
CA VAL A 27 -4.27 5.66 -0.10
C VAL A 27 -5.63 6.34 -0.31
N ASN A 28 -6.74 5.64 -0.11
CA ASN A 28 -8.07 6.23 -0.30
C ASN A 28 -8.38 7.34 0.71
N GLN A 29 -7.89 7.23 1.94
CA GLN A 29 -7.96 8.32 2.90
C GLN A 29 -7.18 9.54 2.41
N GLN A 30 -5.96 9.34 1.94
CA GLN A 30 -5.11 10.39 1.39
C GLN A 30 -5.68 11.01 0.10
N VAL A 31 -6.35 10.22 -0.75
CA VAL A 31 -7.12 10.75 -1.89
C VAL A 31 -8.18 11.73 -1.39
N LEU A 32 -8.95 11.36 -0.37
CA LEU A 32 -10.02 12.23 0.14
C LEU A 32 -9.47 13.52 0.78
N GLU A 33 -8.38 13.42 1.54
CA GLU A 33 -7.67 14.57 2.11
C GLU A 33 -7.10 15.49 1.02
N ALA A 34 -6.49 14.92 -0.01
CA ALA A 34 -5.91 15.64 -1.13
C ALA A 34 -6.92 16.47 -1.94
N LEU A 35 -8.20 16.05 -1.94
CA LEU A 35 -9.27 16.75 -2.67
C LEU A 35 -9.79 17.99 -1.94
N GLN A 36 -9.75 18.03 -0.60
CA GLN A 36 -10.38 19.10 0.20
C GLN A 36 -9.96 20.53 -0.17
N PRO A 37 -8.69 20.82 -0.53
CA PRO A 37 -8.31 22.19 -0.89
C PRO A 37 -9.05 22.75 -2.11
N ALA A 38 -9.43 21.89 -3.07
CA ALA A 38 -10.06 22.31 -4.34
C ALA A 38 -11.56 21.97 -4.43
N TRP A 39 -12.01 20.93 -3.73
CA TRP A 39 -13.40 20.45 -3.76
C TRP A 39 -13.99 20.33 -2.36
N ARG A 40 -15.30 20.52 -2.25
CA ARG A 40 -16.05 19.91 -1.15
C ARG A 40 -15.98 18.40 -1.33
N THR A 41 -15.95 17.64 -0.24
CA THR A 41 -15.76 16.20 -0.31
C THR A 41 -16.98 15.44 0.19
N ALA A 42 -17.25 14.30 -0.46
CA ALA A 42 -18.22 13.31 -0.01
C ALA A 42 -17.61 11.91 -0.11
N LEU A 43 -18.04 11.01 0.78
CA LEU A 43 -17.56 9.64 0.86
C LEU A 43 -18.72 8.65 0.94
N CYS A 44 -18.75 7.66 0.05
CA CYS A 44 -19.50 6.43 0.22
C CYS A 44 -18.53 5.28 0.54
N GLY A 45 -18.50 4.84 1.81
CA GLY A 45 -17.46 3.94 2.33
C GLY A 45 -17.95 2.85 3.28
N PRO A 46 -17.03 2.11 3.91
CA PRO A 46 -17.33 1.09 4.88
C PRO A 46 -17.93 1.65 6.17
N ALA A 47 -18.57 0.80 6.96
CA ALA A 47 -19.06 1.17 8.29
C ALA A 47 -17.88 1.65 9.17
N GLY A 48 -18.08 2.73 9.92
CA GLY A 48 -17.06 3.36 10.76
C GLY A 48 -16.17 4.37 10.04
N CYS A 49 -16.23 4.50 8.71
CA CYS A 49 -15.36 5.39 7.95
C CYS A 49 -15.54 6.89 8.29
N ALA A 50 -16.69 7.27 8.87
CA ALA A 50 -16.96 8.66 9.24
C ALA A 50 -15.96 9.22 10.26
N ALA A 51 -15.43 8.37 11.16
CA ALA A 51 -14.46 8.77 12.17
C ALA A 51 -13.07 9.11 11.59
N PHE A 52 -12.80 8.67 10.35
CA PHE A 52 -11.52 8.83 9.66
C PHE A 52 -11.60 9.76 8.45
N ALA A 53 -12.81 10.19 8.10
CA ALA A 53 -13.01 11.14 7.01
C ALA A 53 -12.61 12.56 7.47
N PRO A 54 -11.98 13.36 6.60
CA PRO A 54 -11.66 14.74 6.91
C PRO A 54 -12.89 15.57 7.30
N VAL A 55 -12.70 16.54 8.18
CA VAL A 55 -13.77 17.42 8.66
C VAL A 55 -14.49 18.11 7.49
N GLY A 56 -15.81 18.19 7.54
CA GLY A 56 -16.63 18.77 6.46
C GLY A 56 -16.98 17.80 5.32
N THR A 57 -16.50 16.54 5.36
CA THR A 57 -16.87 15.51 4.38
C THR A 57 -18.28 14.97 4.65
N GLU A 58 -19.13 14.93 3.62
CA GLU A 58 -20.44 14.28 3.72
C GLU A 58 -20.28 12.76 3.58
N VAL A 59 -20.56 11.98 4.64
CA VAL A 59 -20.31 10.54 4.67
C VAL A 59 -21.62 9.73 4.55
N ARG A 60 -21.57 8.68 3.72
CA ARG A 60 -22.53 7.59 3.65
C ARG A 60 -21.78 6.27 3.82
N GLN A 61 -22.15 5.48 4.82
CA GLN A 61 -21.41 4.28 5.18
C GLN A 61 -22.29 3.03 5.18
N GLY A 62 -21.68 1.86 4.97
CA GLY A 62 -22.38 0.58 4.95
C GLY A 62 -21.50 -0.60 5.40
N ARG A 63 -22.14 -1.70 5.84
CA ARG A 63 -21.43 -2.94 6.18
C ARG A 63 -20.80 -3.53 4.92
N VAL A 64 -19.52 -3.92 4.98
CA VAL A 64 -18.73 -4.41 3.84
C VAL A 64 -19.02 -5.87 3.46
N LYS A 65 -19.69 -6.61 4.31
CA LYS A 65 -20.11 -8.01 4.09
C LYS A 65 -21.62 -8.14 4.30
N PRO A 66 -22.34 -8.94 3.47
CA PRO A 66 -21.89 -9.58 2.24
C PRO A 66 -21.60 -8.55 1.13
N LEU A 67 -20.64 -8.87 0.25
CA LEU A 67 -20.14 -7.94 -0.77
C LEU A 67 -21.24 -7.42 -1.71
N ALA A 68 -22.13 -8.30 -2.18
CA ALA A 68 -23.21 -7.92 -3.09
C ALA A 68 -24.17 -6.88 -2.45
N LEU A 69 -24.54 -7.07 -1.19
CA LEU A 69 -25.38 -6.11 -0.46
C LEU A 69 -24.67 -4.78 -0.23
N PHE A 70 -23.35 -4.82 0.06
CA PHE A 70 -22.56 -3.60 0.14
C PHE A 70 -22.59 -2.82 -1.17
N LEU A 71 -22.34 -3.48 -2.30
CA LEU A 71 -22.29 -2.84 -3.62
C LEU A 71 -23.66 -2.23 -3.99
N MET A 72 -24.76 -2.98 -3.80
CA MET A 72 -26.13 -2.48 -4.07
C MET A 72 -26.50 -1.28 -3.19
N ALA A 73 -26.26 -1.38 -1.89
CA ALA A 73 -26.55 -0.31 -0.95
C ALA A 73 -25.67 0.94 -1.21
N THR A 74 -24.41 0.73 -1.59
CA THR A 74 -23.47 1.81 -1.92
C THR A 74 -23.90 2.48 -3.23
N LEU A 75 -24.32 1.73 -4.24
CA LEU A 75 -24.86 2.27 -5.49
C LEU A 75 -26.09 3.18 -5.21
N TRP A 76 -27.07 2.68 -4.45
CA TRP A 76 -28.26 3.46 -4.11
C TRP A 76 -27.91 4.76 -3.38
N ARG A 77 -27.03 4.68 -2.36
CA ARG A 77 -26.60 5.85 -1.59
C ARG A 77 -25.81 6.84 -2.44
N ALA A 78 -24.88 6.35 -3.26
CA ALA A 78 -24.04 7.18 -4.11
C ALA A 78 -24.86 7.89 -5.20
N VAL A 79 -25.83 7.20 -5.83
CA VAL A 79 -26.74 7.82 -6.81
C VAL A 79 -27.62 8.88 -6.15
N ARG A 80 -28.22 8.58 -4.97
CA ARG A 80 -29.05 9.54 -4.23
C ARG A 80 -28.25 10.79 -3.84
N LEU A 81 -27.04 10.59 -3.33
CA LEU A 81 -26.13 11.66 -2.95
C LEU A 81 -25.69 12.47 -4.18
N GLY A 82 -25.27 11.78 -5.24
CA GLY A 82 -24.83 12.41 -6.48
C GLY A 82 -25.91 13.28 -7.12
N ARG A 83 -27.15 12.78 -7.21
CA ARG A 83 -28.28 13.57 -7.76
C ARG A 83 -28.58 14.84 -6.96
N ARG A 84 -28.37 14.80 -5.64
CA ARG A 84 -28.57 15.97 -4.77
C ARG A 84 -27.43 16.99 -4.92
N CYS A 85 -26.18 16.50 -4.97
CA CYS A 85 -25.00 17.35 -4.85
C CYS A 85 -24.28 17.62 -6.18
N LYS A 86 -24.61 16.90 -7.26
CA LYS A 86 -24.04 17.01 -8.62
C LYS A 86 -22.50 17.10 -8.60
N PRO A 87 -21.80 16.02 -8.23
CA PRO A 87 -20.35 16.04 -8.14
C PRO A 87 -19.71 16.32 -9.51
N GLU A 88 -18.67 17.15 -9.52
CA GLU A 88 -17.82 17.34 -10.70
C GLU A 88 -17.01 16.09 -10.97
N TRP A 89 -16.45 15.49 -9.91
CA TRP A 89 -15.72 14.24 -9.97
C TRP A 89 -16.35 13.15 -9.11
N VAL A 90 -16.48 11.95 -9.68
CA VAL A 90 -16.81 10.73 -8.96
C VAL A 90 -15.60 9.79 -9.05
N ILE A 91 -14.99 9.52 -7.91
CA ILE A 91 -13.73 8.76 -7.83
C ILE A 91 -14.03 7.37 -7.29
N ALA A 92 -13.68 6.34 -8.04
CA ALA A 92 -13.66 4.96 -7.57
C ALA A 92 -12.32 4.68 -6.88
N GLY A 93 -12.32 4.38 -5.58
CA GLY A 93 -11.13 4.09 -4.80
C GLY A 93 -10.50 2.72 -5.10
N SER A 94 -11.12 1.93 -5.97
CA SER A 94 -10.59 0.68 -6.55
C SER A 94 -11.41 0.28 -7.77
N GLY A 95 -10.90 -0.62 -8.58
CA GLY A 95 -11.65 -1.16 -9.73
C GLY A 95 -13.00 -1.76 -9.35
N LEU A 96 -13.13 -2.30 -8.13
CA LEU A 96 -14.40 -2.85 -7.62
C LEU A 96 -15.53 -1.80 -7.57
N SER A 97 -15.23 -0.55 -7.28
CA SER A 97 -16.21 0.54 -7.21
C SER A 97 -16.40 1.31 -8.52
N ALA A 98 -15.63 0.99 -9.57
CA ALA A 98 -15.71 1.66 -10.86
C ALA A 98 -17.11 1.66 -11.50
N PRO A 99 -17.89 0.56 -11.52
CA PRO A 99 -19.26 0.56 -12.05
C PRO A 99 -20.17 1.55 -11.32
N ILE A 100 -20.05 1.64 -9.99
CA ILE A 100 -20.86 2.54 -9.16
C ILE A 100 -20.49 4.00 -9.49
N ALA A 101 -19.21 4.32 -9.50
CA ALA A 101 -18.73 5.67 -9.81
C ALA A 101 -19.16 6.11 -11.22
N TRP A 102 -19.03 5.22 -12.21
CA TRP A 102 -19.45 5.48 -13.58
C TRP A 102 -20.96 5.75 -13.70
N LEU A 103 -21.80 4.94 -13.05
CA LEU A 103 -23.26 5.13 -13.06
C LEU A 103 -23.66 6.44 -12.39
N VAL A 104 -23.03 6.80 -11.28
CA VAL A 104 -23.27 8.08 -10.61
C VAL A 104 -22.91 9.24 -11.54
N ALA A 105 -21.72 9.25 -12.11
CA ALA A 105 -21.27 10.30 -13.01
C ALA A 105 -22.20 10.45 -14.23
N ARG A 106 -22.62 9.34 -14.85
CA ARG A 106 -23.59 9.34 -15.97
C ARG A 106 -24.94 9.93 -15.60
N THR A 107 -25.40 9.79 -14.36
CA THR A 107 -26.69 10.33 -13.89
C THR A 107 -26.60 11.78 -13.42
N THR A 108 -25.41 12.32 -13.23
CA THR A 108 -25.16 13.65 -12.65
C THR A 108 -24.46 14.63 -13.61
N GLY A 109 -23.91 14.12 -14.71
CA GLY A 109 -23.12 14.89 -15.67
C GLY A 109 -21.67 15.15 -15.22
N GLY A 110 -21.22 14.47 -14.13
CA GLY A 110 -19.84 14.57 -13.64
C GLY A 110 -18.86 13.68 -14.42
N LYS A 111 -17.58 13.87 -14.14
CA LYS A 111 -16.46 13.03 -14.64
C LYS A 111 -16.16 11.87 -13.69
N VAL A 112 -15.51 10.83 -14.20
CA VAL A 112 -15.16 9.62 -13.45
C VAL A 112 -13.66 9.40 -13.44
N ALA A 113 -13.08 9.20 -12.23
CA ALA A 113 -11.74 8.70 -12.06
C ALA A 113 -11.76 7.34 -11.33
N VAL A 114 -10.78 6.47 -11.60
CA VAL A 114 -10.58 5.23 -10.85
C VAL A 114 -9.13 5.14 -10.39
N TYR A 115 -8.89 4.70 -9.15
CA TYR A 115 -7.56 4.40 -8.65
C TYR A 115 -7.36 2.86 -8.63
N LEU A 116 -6.39 2.37 -9.41
CA LEU A 116 -6.12 0.95 -9.61
C LEU A 116 -4.89 0.53 -8.82
N HIS A 117 -5.01 -0.59 -8.09
CA HIS A 117 -4.00 -1.08 -7.16
C HIS A 117 -3.25 -2.33 -7.64
N GLY A 118 -3.47 -2.75 -8.89
CA GLY A 118 -2.87 -3.95 -9.49
C GLY A 118 -3.79 -5.16 -9.44
N LEU A 119 -4.21 -5.61 -8.27
CA LEU A 119 -5.15 -6.73 -8.12
C LEU A 119 -6.48 -6.50 -8.87
N ASP A 120 -6.92 -5.26 -8.94
CA ASP A 120 -8.09 -4.81 -9.71
C ASP A 120 -8.05 -5.19 -11.20
N ILE A 121 -6.85 -5.39 -11.73
CA ILE A 121 -6.64 -5.71 -13.15
C ILE A 121 -6.47 -7.21 -13.37
N VAL A 122 -5.81 -7.91 -12.42
CA VAL A 122 -5.45 -9.32 -12.57
C VAL A 122 -6.40 -10.28 -11.85
N ALA A 123 -7.42 -9.76 -11.15
CA ALA A 123 -8.37 -10.59 -10.41
C ALA A 123 -8.82 -11.81 -11.25
N PRO A 124 -8.66 -13.05 -10.74
CA PRO A 124 -8.84 -14.28 -11.54
C PRO A 124 -10.32 -14.66 -11.76
N SER A 125 -11.24 -13.71 -11.57
CA SER A 125 -12.67 -13.91 -11.75
C SER A 125 -13.11 -13.52 -13.17
N PRO A 126 -13.56 -14.48 -14.02
CA PRO A 126 -14.11 -14.16 -15.35
C PRO A 126 -15.28 -13.18 -15.28
N VAL A 127 -16.14 -13.31 -14.27
CA VAL A 127 -17.26 -12.40 -14.04
C VAL A 127 -16.77 -10.98 -13.79
N TYR A 128 -15.74 -10.81 -12.99
CA TYR A 128 -15.11 -9.52 -12.76
C TYR A 128 -14.54 -8.93 -14.05
N GLN A 129 -13.76 -9.71 -14.79
CA GLN A 129 -13.15 -9.30 -16.07
C GLN A 129 -14.21 -8.87 -17.10
N TRP A 130 -15.33 -9.57 -17.17
CA TRP A 130 -16.37 -9.30 -18.15
C TRP A 130 -17.28 -8.13 -17.74
N LEU A 131 -17.64 -8.01 -16.45
CA LEU A 131 -18.61 -7.01 -15.99
C LEU A 131 -17.94 -5.70 -15.51
N TRP A 132 -16.77 -5.75 -14.85
CA TRP A 132 -16.15 -4.57 -14.24
C TRP A 132 -15.15 -3.85 -15.13
N LEU A 133 -14.33 -4.61 -15.85
CA LEU A 133 -13.30 -4.03 -16.72
C LEU A 133 -13.86 -3.07 -17.79
N PRO A 134 -15.04 -3.30 -18.41
CA PRO A 134 -15.65 -2.33 -19.33
C PRO A 134 -15.94 -0.96 -18.71
N PHE A 135 -16.23 -0.89 -17.40
CA PHE A 135 -16.46 0.40 -16.72
C PHE A 135 -15.13 1.11 -16.46
N ILE A 136 -14.07 0.39 -16.09
CA ILE A 136 -12.71 0.95 -15.93
C ILE A 136 -12.25 1.59 -17.26
N ARG A 137 -12.49 0.92 -18.40
CA ARG A 137 -12.14 1.42 -19.74
C ARG A 137 -12.90 2.68 -20.16
N ARG A 138 -14.02 2.97 -19.52
CA ARG A 138 -14.90 4.12 -19.81
C ARG A 138 -14.74 5.27 -18.81
N CYS A 139 -13.81 5.16 -17.87
CA CYS A 139 -13.47 6.28 -16.99
C CYS A 139 -12.79 7.40 -17.77
N ASP A 140 -12.92 8.63 -17.32
CA ASP A 140 -12.20 9.78 -17.90
C ASP A 140 -10.70 9.72 -17.51
N ILE A 141 -10.39 9.22 -16.29
CA ILE A 141 -9.03 9.04 -15.78
C ILE A 141 -8.92 7.69 -15.06
N ALA A 142 -7.85 6.96 -15.33
CA ALA A 142 -7.44 5.79 -14.57
C ALA A 142 -6.05 6.01 -13.96
N LEU A 143 -6.03 6.23 -12.65
CA LEU A 143 -4.81 6.38 -11.86
C LEU A 143 -4.28 4.99 -11.54
N VAL A 144 -3.02 4.73 -11.79
CA VAL A 144 -2.36 3.46 -11.49
C VAL A 144 -1.22 3.69 -10.50
N ASN A 145 -1.13 2.82 -9.48
CA ASN A 145 -0.20 3.00 -8.37
C ASN A 145 1.26 2.68 -8.71
N SER A 146 1.55 2.07 -9.86
CA SER A 146 2.90 1.67 -10.27
C SER A 146 3.03 1.49 -11.78
N ALA A 147 4.27 1.48 -12.27
CA ALA A 147 4.59 1.13 -13.66
C ALA A 147 4.15 -0.31 -14.00
N ASN A 148 4.19 -1.24 -13.03
CA ASN A 148 3.67 -2.58 -13.22
C ASN A 148 2.14 -2.57 -13.42
N THR A 149 1.40 -1.85 -12.59
CA THR A 149 -0.06 -1.72 -12.73
C THR A 149 -0.43 -1.03 -14.05
N LEU A 150 0.38 -0.06 -14.52
CA LEU A 150 0.23 0.54 -15.85
C LEU A 150 0.31 -0.54 -16.95
N ARG A 151 1.37 -1.35 -16.95
CA ARG A 151 1.54 -2.44 -17.92
C ARG A 151 0.38 -3.44 -17.88
N LEU A 152 -0.02 -3.85 -16.67
CA LEU A 152 -1.18 -4.75 -16.49
C LEU A 152 -2.47 -4.14 -17.04
N ALA A 153 -2.72 -2.84 -16.83
CA ALA A 153 -3.90 -2.17 -17.39
C ALA A 153 -3.87 -2.12 -18.93
N GLN A 154 -2.70 -1.88 -19.52
CA GLN A 154 -2.49 -1.91 -20.97
C GLN A 154 -2.75 -3.29 -21.56
N THR A 155 -2.26 -4.38 -20.93
CA THR A 155 -2.55 -5.75 -21.38
C THR A 155 -4.03 -6.11 -21.32
N ARG A 156 -4.81 -5.43 -20.49
CA ARG A 156 -6.27 -5.52 -20.40
C ARG A 156 -7.00 -4.48 -21.25
N THR A 157 -6.32 -3.89 -22.22
CA THR A 157 -6.88 -2.93 -23.17
C THR A 157 -7.58 -1.73 -22.55
N VAL A 158 -7.11 -1.27 -21.38
CA VAL A 158 -7.49 0.04 -20.84
C VAL A 158 -6.82 1.11 -21.73
N PRO A 159 -7.57 2.12 -22.22
CA PRO A 159 -7.02 3.10 -23.15
C PRO A 159 -5.84 3.87 -22.52
N THR A 160 -4.73 3.95 -23.27
CA THR A 160 -3.48 4.54 -22.73
C THR A 160 -3.64 6.02 -22.38
N HIS A 161 -4.49 6.76 -23.11
CA HIS A 161 -4.68 8.20 -22.89
C HIS A 161 -5.38 8.54 -21.57
N ILE A 162 -6.08 7.59 -20.94
CA ILE A 162 -6.67 7.79 -19.60
C ILE A 162 -5.76 7.30 -18.47
N LEU A 163 -4.68 6.56 -18.77
CA LEU A 163 -3.80 5.95 -17.78
C LEU A 163 -2.73 6.95 -17.30
N HIS A 164 -2.69 7.20 -16.00
CA HIS A 164 -1.72 8.08 -15.35
C HIS A 164 -1.10 7.39 -14.15
N VAL A 165 0.23 7.33 -14.08
CA VAL A 165 0.93 6.80 -12.91
C VAL A 165 0.86 7.82 -11.78
N LEU A 166 0.29 7.42 -10.67
CA LEU A 166 0.26 8.18 -9.43
C LEU A 166 0.68 7.25 -8.29
N HIS A 167 1.97 7.27 -7.94
CA HIS A 167 2.51 6.46 -6.86
C HIS A 167 1.87 6.85 -5.53
N PRO A 168 1.57 5.89 -4.63
CA PRO A 168 1.23 6.17 -3.24
C PRO A 168 2.30 7.02 -2.57
N GLY A 169 1.88 7.80 -1.58
CA GLY A 169 2.80 8.60 -0.78
C GLY A 169 3.21 7.93 0.52
N THR A 170 4.04 8.64 1.27
CA THR A 170 4.42 8.31 2.64
C THR A 170 4.55 9.56 3.49
N ASP A 171 4.46 9.40 4.81
CA ASP A 171 4.84 10.43 5.77
C ASP A 171 6.36 10.47 5.90
N LEU A 172 6.90 11.63 6.31
CA LEU A 172 8.33 11.82 6.59
C LEU A 172 8.51 12.12 8.08
N PRO A 173 8.52 11.09 8.93
CA PRO A 173 8.65 11.30 10.37
C PRO A 173 10.03 11.81 10.75
N SER A 174 10.11 12.45 11.91
CA SER A 174 11.38 12.74 12.54
C SER A 174 12.05 11.43 13.01
N LEU A 175 13.38 11.40 12.97
CA LEU A 175 14.13 10.26 13.49
C LEU A 175 14.36 10.45 15.00
N ASP A 176 14.03 9.43 15.80
CA ASP A 176 14.25 9.39 17.25
C ASP A 176 15.13 8.19 17.63
N HIS A 177 16.43 8.43 17.64
CA HIS A 177 17.41 7.41 18.04
C HIS A 177 17.26 6.99 19.51
N GLY A 178 16.68 7.84 20.37
CA GLY A 178 16.39 7.50 21.76
C GLY A 178 15.28 6.46 21.85
N ALA A 179 14.18 6.67 21.16
CA ALA A 179 13.08 5.72 21.06
C ALA A 179 13.54 4.40 20.43
N ALA A 180 14.33 4.45 19.36
CA ALA A 180 14.88 3.25 18.72
C ALA A 180 15.75 2.40 19.67
N ARG A 181 16.65 3.05 20.46
CA ARG A 181 17.42 2.35 21.48
C ARG A 181 16.53 1.78 22.61
N SER A 182 15.50 2.49 23.01
CA SER A 182 14.55 2.03 24.03
C SER A 182 13.76 0.81 23.56
N PHE A 183 13.31 0.82 22.30
CA PHE A 183 12.64 -0.32 21.66
C PHE A 183 13.54 -1.56 21.63
N ARG A 184 14.83 -1.42 21.27
CA ARG A 184 15.79 -2.54 21.31
C ARG A 184 15.97 -3.09 22.74
N ARG A 185 16.01 -2.23 23.77
CA ARG A 185 16.11 -2.67 25.18
C ARG A 185 14.83 -3.37 25.63
N GLN A 186 13.67 -2.81 25.34
CA GLN A 186 12.36 -3.37 25.72
C GLN A 186 12.15 -4.79 25.16
N HIS A 187 12.61 -5.03 23.96
CA HIS A 187 12.47 -6.33 23.29
C HIS A 187 13.72 -7.23 23.45
N GLU A 188 14.69 -6.83 24.26
CA GLU A 188 15.93 -7.58 24.53
C GLU A 188 16.74 -7.90 23.25
N PHE A 189 16.69 -7.03 22.26
CA PHE A 189 17.40 -7.23 20.99
C PHE A 189 18.91 -6.96 21.09
N GLY A 190 19.35 -6.16 22.06
CA GLY A 190 20.75 -5.82 22.25
C GLY A 190 21.39 -5.21 21.01
N GLN A 191 22.59 -5.69 20.67
CA GLN A 191 23.36 -5.26 19.49
C GLN A 191 23.18 -6.19 18.27
N ARG A 192 22.24 -7.12 18.32
CA ARG A 192 21.93 -8.05 17.22
C ARG A 192 21.61 -7.29 15.93
N LYS A 193 21.97 -7.87 14.78
CA LYS A 193 21.52 -7.37 13.48
C LYS A 193 20.04 -7.66 13.31
N LEU A 194 19.22 -6.60 13.21
CA LEU A 194 17.76 -6.71 13.08
C LEU A 194 17.35 -6.63 11.62
N LEU A 195 16.84 -7.73 11.10
CA LEU A 195 16.15 -7.83 9.81
C LEU A 195 14.66 -7.62 10.07
N LEU A 196 14.06 -6.56 9.55
CA LEU A 196 12.66 -6.24 9.78
C LEU A 196 11.82 -6.63 8.57
N SER A 197 10.70 -7.32 8.79
CA SER A 197 9.66 -7.51 7.79
C SER A 197 8.33 -6.99 8.31
N VAL A 198 7.64 -6.19 7.49
CA VAL A 198 6.39 -5.52 7.86
C VAL A 198 5.29 -5.86 6.87
N GLY A 199 4.09 -6.14 7.39
CA GLY A 199 2.89 -6.28 6.58
C GLY A 199 1.98 -7.42 7.01
N ARG A 200 0.83 -7.53 6.34
CA ARG A 200 -0.09 -8.66 6.56
C ARG A 200 0.60 -9.96 6.22
N LEU A 201 0.46 -10.96 7.08
CA LEU A 201 0.98 -12.30 6.84
C LEU A 201 0.14 -12.95 5.73
N THR A 202 0.75 -13.10 4.58
CA THR A 202 0.17 -13.74 3.39
C THR A 202 1.26 -14.46 2.63
N GLN A 203 0.94 -15.53 1.94
CA GLN A 203 1.89 -16.30 1.14
C GLN A 203 2.69 -15.40 0.17
N ARG A 204 2.03 -14.40 -0.44
CA ARG A 204 2.68 -13.46 -1.35
C ARG A 204 3.86 -12.71 -0.73
N LYS A 205 3.87 -12.52 0.59
CA LYS A 205 5.00 -11.85 1.27
C LYS A 205 6.26 -12.70 1.31
N GLY A 206 6.18 -14.01 1.02
CA GLY A 206 7.33 -14.88 0.79
C GLY A 206 8.19 -15.17 2.02
N LEU A 207 7.67 -14.95 3.24
CA LEU A 207 8.47 -15.08 4.46
C LEU A 207 8.85 -16.53 4.77
N ALA A 208 7.95 -17.49 4.54
CA ALA A 208 8.26 -18.89 4.76
C ALA A 208 9.39 -19.38 3.83
N GLU A 209 9.32 -18.99 2.56
CA GLU A 209 10.33 -19.27 1.55
C GLU A 209 11.67 -18.59 1.88
N PHE A 210 11.64 -17.33 2.31
CA PHE A 210 12.85 -16.61 2.76
C PHE A 210 13.50 -17.28 3.96
N VAL A 211 12.71 -17.68 4.96
CA VAL A 211 13.20 -18.37 6.17
C VAL A 211 13.86 -19.69 5.81
N THR A 212 13.32 -20.44 4.85
CA THR A 212 13.90 -21.72 4.40
C THR A 212 15.14 -21.52 3.55
N ALA A 213 15.11 -20.61 2.58
CA ALA A 213 16.09 -20.59 1.49
C ALA A 213 17.17 -19.51 1.61
N ALA A 214 16.94 -18.43 2.39
CA ALA A 214 17.90 -17.34 2.50
C ALA A 214 18.43 -17.14 3.93
N LEU A 215 17.57 -17.24 4.95
CA LEU A 215 17.95 -16.93 6.33
C LEU A 215 19.10 -17.79 6.86
N PRO A 216 19.19 -19.13 6.60
CA PRO A 216 20.32 -19.94 7.05
C PRO A 216 21.67 -19.43 6.51
N ALA A 217 21.74 -19.03 5.24
CA ALA A 217 22.97 -18.49 4.64
C ALA A 217 23.36 -17.13 5.26
N ILE A 218 22.39 -16.31 5.64
CA ILE A 218 22.64 -15.05 6.36
C ILE A 218 23.21 -15.33 7.75
N LEU A 219 22.64 -16.32 8.48
CA LEU A 219 23.06 -16.69 9.83
C LEU A 219 24.46 -17.32 9.86
N LEU A 220 24.93 -17.91 8.77
CA LEU A 220 26.35 -18.35 8.68
C LEU A 220 27.33 -17.17 8.78
N ARG A 221 26.94 -15.97 8.32
CA ARG A 221 27.78 -14.75 8.37
C ARG A 221 27.46 -13.85 9.57
N TYR A 222 26.22 -13.87 10.02
CA TYR A 222 25.72 -13.09 11.14
C TYR A 222 24.93 -14.01 12.09
N PRO A 223 25.59 -14.83 12.91
CA PRO A 223 24.96 -15.88 13.73
C PRO A 223 23.94 -15.35 14.74
N ASP A 224 24.07 -14.11 15.14
CA ASP A 224 23.18 -13.41 16.07
C ASP A 224 22.09 -12.56 15.38
N ALA A 225 22.01 -12.59 14.04
CA ALA A 225 20.95 -11.83 13.35
C ALA A 225 19.55 -12.32 13.74
N LEU A 226 18.59 -11.40 13.77
CA LEU A 226 17.22 -11.65 14.18
C LEU A 226 16.25 -11.13 13.12
N LEU A 227 15.40 -12.00 12.61
CA LEU A 227 14.26 -11.61 11.78
C LEU A 227 13.08 -11.20 12.67
N VAL A 228 12.78 -9.92 12.70
CA VAL A 228 11.63 -9.34 13.41
C VAL A 228 10.49 -9.18 12.43
N ILE A 229 9.33 -9.77 12.74
CA ILE A 229 8.15 -9.77 11.89
C ILE A 229 7.04 -8.98 12.59
N ILE A 230 6.61 -7.89 11.94
CA ILE A 230 5.50 -7.05 12.39
C ILE A 230 4.34 -7.17 11.42
N GLY A 231 3.20 -7.61 11.95
CA GLY A 231 1.96 -7.80 11.21
C GLY A 231 1.20 -8.99 11.71
N ASP A 232 0.01 -9.18 11.14
CA ASP A 232 -0.91 -10.24 11.57
C ASP A 232 -1.59 -10.89 10.35
N GLU A 233 -2.31 -11.97 10.59
CA GLU A 233 -3.06 -12.70 9.57
C GLU A 233 -4.09 -11.81 8.87
N ALA A 234 -4.25 -12.02 7.59
CA ALA A 234 -5.17 -11.26 6.74
C ALA A 234 -6.59 -11.85 6.77
N THR A 235 -7.22 -11.92 7.95
CA THR A 235 -8.55 -12.53 8.14
C THR A 235 -9.67 -11.88 7.32
N ASP A 236 -9.49 -10.63 6.92
CA ASP A 236 -10.45 -9.85 6.12
C ASP A 236 -10.13 -9.79 4.62
N ALA A 237 -9.07 -10.45 4.17
CA ALA A 237 -8.71 -10.49 2.76
C ALA A 237 -9.80 -11.25 1.95
N LEU A 238 -10.14 -10.71 0.77
CA LEU A 238 -11.09 -11.35 -0.16
C LEU A 238 -10.61 -12.74 -0.64
N HIS A 239 -9.31 -12.99 -0.54
CA HIS A 239 -8.63 -14.23 -0.97
C HIS A 239 -7.88 -14.89 0.20
N ALA A 240 -8.38 -14.78 1.44
CA ALA A 240 -7.81 -15.51 2.57
C ALA A 240 -7.87 -17.02 2.27
N ARG A 241 -6.71 -17.67 2.21
CA ARG A 241 -6.61 -19.13 2.08
C ARG A 241 -6.82 -19.78 3.44
N ALA A 242 -7.27 -21.04 3.44
CA ALA A 242 -7.30 -21.86 4.65
C ALA A 242 -5.86 -22.13 5.11
N GLY A 243 -5.57 -21.89 6.40
CA GLY A 243 -4.26 -22.08 7.03
C GLY A 243 -3.62 -20.75 7.46
N SER A 244 -2.79 -20.82 8.48
CA SER A 244 -2.07 -19.69 9.05
C SER A 244 -0.73 -19.54 8.34
N GLU A 245 -0.46 -18.36 7.77
CA GLU A 245 0.85 -18.05 7.21
C GLU A 245 1.92 -18.01 8.30
N ARG A 246 1.55 -17.60 9.50
CA ARG A 246 2.43 -17.67 10.67
C ARG A 246 2.91 -19.10 10.94
N ASP A 247 1.98 -20.09 10.89
CA ASP A 247 2.33 -21.50 11.09
C ASP A 247 3.26 -22.01 9.98
N ARG A 248 3.02 -21.60 8.73
CA ARG A 248 3.94 -21.91 7.61
C ARG A 248 5.37 -21.38 7.88
N ILE A 249 5.48 -20.14 8.36
CA ILE A 249 6.78 -19.54 8.71
C ILE A 249 7.44 -20.30 9.86
N LEU A 250 6.69 -20.68 10.89
CA LEU A 250 7.21 -21.44 12.02
C LEU A 250 7.68 -22.85 11.62
N VAL A 251 6.93 -23.55 10.77
CA VAL A 251 7.31 -24.85 10.21
C VAL A 251 8.58 -24.71 9.35
N ALA A 252 8.66 -23.67 8.52
CA ALA A 252 9.85 -23.36 7.74
C ALA A 252 11.07 -23.12 8.64
N ALA A 253 10.90 -22.36 9.72
CA ALA A 253 11.96 -22.06 10.67
C ALA A 253 12.47 -23.34 11.37
N SER A 254 11.55 -24.20 11.83
CA SER A 254 11.89 -25.47 12.46
C SER A 254 12.64 -26.42 11.50
N SER A 255 12.14 -26.51 10.28
CA SER A 255 12.77 -27.35 9.24
C SER A 255 14.18 -26.86 8.86
N ALA A 256 14.42 -25.55 8.96
CA ALA A 256 15.72 -24.94 8.67
C ALA A 256 16.63 -24.81 9.93
N GLY A 257 16.14 -25.14 11.13
CA GLY A 257 16.87 -25.03 12.39
C GLY A 257 17.19 -23.59 12.80
N VAL A 258 16.27 -22.63 12.47
CA VAL A 258 16.51 -21.18 12.69
C VAL A 258 15.44 -20.51 13.57
N GLU A 259 14.68 -21.28 14.36
CA GLU A 259 13.57 -20.79 15.20
C GLU A 259 13.98 -19.68 16.16
N GLN A 260 15.20 -19.79 16.72
CA GLN A 260 15.74 -18.81 17.67
C GLN A 260 16.09 -17.45 17.02
N SER A 261 16.14 -17.43 15.69
CA SER A 261 16.42 -16.23 14.90
C SER A 261 15.18 -15.52 14.38
N LEU A 262 13.98 -15.90 14.88
CA LEU A 262 12.70 -15.27 14.54
C LEU A 262 12.05 -14.63 15.77
N ARG A 263 11.44 -13.47 15.57
CA ARG A 263 10.62 -12.80 16.58
C ARG A 263 9.37 -12.20 15.94
N PHE A 264 8.20 -12.68 16.33
CA PHE A 264 6.91 -12.09 15.93
C PHE A 264 6.48 -11.08 16.99
N LEU A 265 6.24 -9.84 16.58
CA LEU A 265 5.71 -8.78 17.44
C LEU A 265 4.20 -8.60 17.26
N GLY A 266 3.59 -9.32 16.32
CA GLY A 266 2.18 -9.14 16.01
C GLY A 266 1.92 -7.77 15.37
N ARG A 267 0.70 -7.28 15.54
CA ARG A 267 0.30 -5.98 15.04
C ARG A 267 0.71 -4.88 16.01
N CYS A 268 1.38 -3.88 15.48
CA CYS A 268 1.75 -2.66 16.20
C CYS A 268 0.94 -1.45 15.73
N ASP A 269 0.82 -0.42 16.57
CA ASP A 269 0.33 0.88 16.15
C ASP A 269 1.37 1.62 15.27
N GLU A 270 0.97 2.71 14.63
CA GLU A 270 1.85 3.46 13.72
C GLU A 270 3.08 4.04 14.42
N ALA A 271 2.95 4.48 15.68
CA ALA A 271 4.07 5.03 16.45
C ALA A 271 5.13 3.95 16.75
N THR A 272 4.68 2.79 17.25
CA THR A 272 5.55 1.63 17.51
C THR A 272 6.19 1.11 16.23
N LEU A 273 5.42 1.05 15.13
CA LEU A 273 5.94 0.64 13.81
C LEU A 273 7.03 1.60 13.31
N GLY A 274 6.82 2.91 13.46
CA GLY A 274 7.82 3.92 13.09
C GLY A 274 9.12 3.76 13.87
N VAL A 275 9.03 3.47 15.18
CA VAL A 275 10.20 3.18 16.01
C VAL A 275 10.88 1.87 15.61
N ALA A 276 10.11 0.84 15.24
CA ALA A 276 10.66 -0.44 14.79
C ALA A 276 11.48 -0.28 13.49
N TYR A 277 10.99 0.50 12.52
CA TYR A 277 11.78 0.84 11.32
C TYR A 277 13.12 1.50 11.69
N GLN A 278 13.12 2.45 12.63
CA GLN A 278 14.34 3.15 13.05
C GLN A 278 15.27 2.29 13.89
N ALA A 279 14.75 1.26 14.55
CA ALA A 279 15.52 0.33 15.37
C ALA A 279 16.15 -0.80 14.55
N ALA A 280 15.68 -1.06 13.34
CA ALA A 280 16.17 -2.13 12.48
C ALA A 280 17.44 -1.73 11.71
N ASP A 281 18.19 -2.73 11.27
CA ASP A 281 19.38 -2.55 10.43
C ASP A 281 19.06 -2.68 8.93
N LEU A 282 18.02 -3.46 8.58
CA LEU A 282 17.63 -3.71 7.20
C LEU A 282 16.17 -4.16 7.10
N HIS A 283 15.43 -3.64 6.12
CA HIS A 283 14.10 -4.14 5.80
C HIS A 283 14.17 -5.27 4.76
N ILE A 284 13.44 -6.36 5.01
CA ILE A 284 13.40 -7.58 4.19
C ILE A 284 12.02 -7.69 3.53
N PHE A 285 12.00 -7.71 2.20
CA PHE A 285 10.77 -7.71 1.43
C PHE A 285 10.79 -8.75 0.29
N PRO A 286 10.75 -10.07 0.61
CA PRO A 286 10.92 -11.18 -0.32
C PRO A 286 9.62 -11.57 -1.04
N VAL A 287 8.93 -10.60 -1.62
CA VAL A 287 7.62 -10.78 -2.26
C VAL A 287 7.68 -11.79 -3.39
N LEU A 288 6.73 -12.73 -3.41
CA LEU A 288 6.59 -13.73 -4.45
C LEU A 288 5.74 -13.23 -5.61
N GLU A 289 6.09 -13.70 -6.80
CA GLU A 289 5.22 -13.59 -7.96
C GLU A 289 4.22 -14.75 -7.95
N LEU A 290 2.96 -14.46 -7.68
CA LEU A 290 1.89 -15.46 -7.62
C LEU A 290 0.83 -15.18 -8.70
N PRO A 291 0.33 -16.23 -9.39
CA PRO A 291 -0.75 -16.08 -10.36
C PRO A 291 -2.00 -15.44 -9.73
N GLY A 292 -2.46 -14.31 -10.27
CA GLY A 292 -3.66 -13.62 -9.81
C GLY A 292 -3.53 -12.87 -8.49
N ASP A 293 -2.32 -12.81 -7.89
CA ASP A 293 -2.03 -12.01 -6.70
C ASP A 293 -0.75 -11.20 -6.92
N VAL A 294 -0.86 -9.89 -6.97
CA VAL A 294 0.25 -8.99 -7.30
C VAL A 294 0.52 -7.99 -6.19
N GLU A 295 1.80 -7.73 -5.90
CA GLU A 295 2.18 -6.57 -5.10
C GLU A 295 2.02 -5.31 -5.96
N GLY A 296 1.05 -4.46 -5.59
CA GLY A 296 0.70 -3.29 -6.39
C GLY A 296 1.78 -2.23 -6.42
N PHE A 297 2.44 -1.98 -5.26
CA PHE A 297 3.48 -0.95 -5.15
C PHE A 297 4.58 -1.33 -4.15
N GLY A 298 4.21 -1.78 -2.92
CA GLY A 298 5.17 -2.04 -1.84
C GLY A 298 5.31 -0.86 -0.88
N MET A 299 4.20 -0.32 -0.38
CA MET A 299 4.20 0.85 0.52
C MET A 299 5.14 0.67 1.71
N VAL A 300 5.26 -0.53 2.28
CA VAL A 300 6.15 -0.81 3.42
C VAL A 300 7.62 -0.55 3.10
N ALA A 301 8.06 -0.73 1.84
CA ALA A 301 9.42 -0.41 1.42
C ALA A 301 9.63 1.12 1.31
N LEU A 302 8.61 1.86 0.86
CA LEU A 302 8.65 3.32 0.86
C LEU A 302 8.61 3.89 2.28
N GLU A 303 7.81 3.30 3.17
CA GLU A 303 7.75 3.63 4.60
C GLU A 303 9.11 3.34 5.28
N SER A 304 9.74 2.21 4.97
CA SER A 304 11.10 1.89 5.39
C SER A 304 12.09 2.99 4.99
N ALA A 305 12.08 3.41 3.73
CA ALA A 305 12.93 4.49 3.23
C ALA A 305 12.65 5.83 3.93
N ALA A 306 11.38 6.14 4.24
CA ALA A 306 11.00 7.36 4.97
C ALA A 306 11.61 7.41 6.39
N HIS A 307 11.82 6.25 7.01
CA HIS A 307 12.52 6.10 8.29
C HIS A 307 14.06 5.96 8.14
N GLY A 308 14.56 6.10 6.91
CA GLY A 308 15.98 5.98 6.61
C GLY A 308 16.48 4.55 6.48
N LEU A 309 15.65 3.52 6.56
CA LEU A 309 16.01 2.11 6.56
C LEU A 309 16.05 1.56 5.13
N PRO A 310 17.18 1.03 4.63
CA PRO A 310 17.27 0.41 3.32
C PRO A 310 16.48 -0.90 3.24
N THR A 311 16.10 -1.28 2.01
CA THR A 311 15.31 -2.48 1.75
C THR A 311 16.03 -3.43 0.82
N VAL A 312 16.10 -4.73 1.15
CA VAL A 312 16.39 -5.77 0.17
C VAL A 312 15.08 -6.45 -0.22
N ALA A 313 14.78 -6.46 -1.52
CA ALA A 313 13.53 -6.96 -2.04
C ALA A 313 13.70 -7.76 -3.33
N PHE A 314 12.76 -8.66 -3.64
CA PHE A 314 12.61 -9.17 -4.99
C PHE A 314 11.96 -8.11 -5.91
N ALA A 315 12.42 -8.04 -7.15
CA ALA A 315 11.90 -7.13 -8.17
C ALA A 315 10.56 -7.62 -8.73
N VAL A 316 9.53 -7.76 -7.87
CA VAL A 316 8.20 -8.31 -8.19
C VAL A 316 7.16 -7.20 -8.22
N GLY A 317 6.28 -7.22 -9.21
CA GLY A 317 5.14 -6.33 -9.31
C GLY A 317 5.55 -4.85 -9.29
N GLY A 318 4.97 -4.07 -8.39
CA GLY A 318 5.26 -2.65 -8.20
C GLY A 318 6.45 -2.33 -7.28
N VAL A 319 7.12 -3.33 -6.70
CA VAL A 319 8.26 -3.13 -5.79
C VAL A 319 9.39 -2.27 -6.39
N PRO A 320 9.73 -2.41 -7.70
CA PRO A 320 10.75 -1.56 -8.32
C PRO A 320 10.43 -0.05 -8.32
N ASP A 321 9.17 0.33 -8.14
CA ASP A 321 8.79 1.74 -7.99
C ASP A 321 8.93 2.25 -6.54
N ALA A 322 8.96 1.34 -5.56
CA ALA A 322 9.10 1.63 -4.13
C ALA A 322 10.54 1.50 -3.61
N VAL A 323 11.43 0.85 -4.37
CA VAL A 323 12.86 0.67 -4.02
C VAL A 323 13.71 1.13 -5.19
N ARG A 324 14.66 2.03 -4.94
CA ARG A 324 15.67 2.45 -5.93
C ARG A 324 16.95 1.67 -5.70
N ALA A 325 17.22 0.70 -6.58
CA ALA A 325 18.39 -0.16 -6.49
C ALA A 325 19.70 0.64 -6.40
N GLY A 326 20.58 0.26 -5.47
CA GLY A 326 21.86 0.94 -5.21
C GLY A 326 21.74 2.28 -4.49
N TYR A 327 20.50 2.73 -4.16
CA TYR A 327 20.26 4.01 -3.49
C TYR A 327 19.45 3.85 -2.20
N THR A 328 18.32 3.16 -2.25
CA THR A 328 17.49 2.87 -1.07
C THR A 328 17.50 1.40 -0.69
N GLY A 329 18.40 0.62 -1.26
CA GLY A 329 18.54 -0.80 -1.04
C GLY A 329 18.86 -1.59 -2.30
N ASP A 330 18.59 -2.89 -2.29
CA ASP A 330 18.86 -3.79 -3.40
C ASP A 330 17.59 -4.44 -3.93
N LEU A 331 17.47 -4.50 -5.27
CA LEU A 331 16.47 -5.29 -5.98
C LEU A 331 17.10 -6.55 -6.53
N VAL A 332 16.55 -7.69 -6.14
CA VAL A 332 17.03 -9.01 -6.53
C VAL A 332 16.03 -9.65 -7.50
N GLU A 333 16.55 -10.45 -8.43
CA GLU A 333 15.74 -11.26 -9.34
C GLU A 333 14.78 -12.19 -8.59
N PRO A 334 13.50 -12.26 -8.95
CA PRO A 334 12.50 -13.07 -8.26
C PRO A 334 12.94 -14.53 -8.09
N GLY A 335 12.82 -15.05 -6.86
CA GLY A 335 13.16 -16.42 -6.52
C GLY A 335 14.65 -16.72 -6.38
N ASN A 336 15.55 -15.77 -6.63
CA ASN A 336 16.99 -15.98 -6.46
C ASN A 336 17.43 -15.73 -5.01
N TYR A 337 17.17 -16.69 -4.13
CA TYR A 337 17.46 -16.58 -2.69
C TYR A 337 18.95 -16.52 -2.38
N VAL A 338 19.83 -17.08 -3.23
CA VAL A 338 21.28 -16.96 -3.08
C VAL A 338 21.71 -15.50 -3.24
N LYS A 339 21.31 -14.86 -4.34
CA LYS A 339 21.58 -13.43 -4.52
C LYS A 339 20.88 -12.56 -3.47
N PHE A 340 19.71 -12.99 -2.96
CA PHE A 340 19.03 -12.28 -1.89
C PHE A 340 19.83 -12.29 -0.58
N SER A 341 20.31 -13.47 -0.16
CA SER A 341 21.16 -13.58 1.04
C SER A 341 22.48 -12.82 0.89
N ASP A 342 23.10 -12.85 -0.30
CA ASP A 342 24.31 -12.07 -0.58
C ASP A 342 24.04 -10.55 -0.51
N ALA A 343 22.91 -10.08 -1.03
CA ALA A 343 22.50 -8.68 -0.95
C ALA A 343 22.29 -8.25 0.52
N VAL A 344 21.60 -9.08 1.32
CA VAL A 344 21.42 -8.85 2.75
C VAL A 344 22.77 -8.74 3.46
N CYS A 345 23.65 -9.72 3.25
CA CYS A 345 24.97 -9.72 3.87
C CYS A 345 25.82 -8.52 3.44
N ARG A 346 25.74 -8.10 2.19
CA ARG A 346 26.44 -6.90 1.68
C ARG A 346 25.92 -5.63 2.34
N GLN A 347 24.59 -5.47 2.48
CA GLN A 347 23.98 -4.31 3.14
C GLN A 347 24.36 -4.27 4.64
N LEU A 348 24.36 -5.40 5.33
CA LEU A 348 24.75 -5.49 6.74
C LEU A 348 26.24 -5.23 6.99
N ALA A 349 27.11 -5.49 6.01
CA ALA A 349 28.53 -5.22 6.07
C ALA A 349 28.87 -3.73 5.88
N GLN A 350 28.01 -2.97 5.22
CA GLN A 350 28.20 -1.54 5.06
C GLN A 350 27.83 -0.81 6.36
N PRO A 351 28.61 0.21 6.78
CA PRO A 351 28.18 1.01 7.91
C PRO A 351 26.86 1.70 7.54
N TYR A 352 25.84 1.46 8.34
CA TYR A 352 24.57 2.19 8.25
C TYR A 352 24.83 3.64 8.69
N GLY A 353 25.27 4.47 7.74
CA GLY A 353 25.73 5.83 7.99
C GLY A 353 24.72 6.91 7.58
N ALA A 354 25.03 8.14 7.93
CA ALA A 354 24.20 9.29 7.64
C ALA A 354 23.87 9.42 6.13
N GLU A 355 24.78 9.03 5.24
CA GLU A 355 24.57 9.08 3.78
C GLU A 355 23.48 8.11 3.32
N SER A 356 23.48 6.86 3.80
CA SER A 356 22.45 5.87 3.47
C SER A 356 21.08 6.29 3.98
N VAL A 357 21.02 6.80 5.21
CA VAL A 357 19.81 7.36 5.80
C VAL A 357 19.28 8.54 4.98
N ALA A 358 20.17 9.46 4.60
CA ALA A 358 19.81 10.64 3.79
C ALA A 358 19.28 10.24 2.42
N ALA A 359 19.93 9.28 1.74
CA ALA A 359 19.50 8.78 0.44
C ALA A 359 18.10 8.15 0.49
N CYS A 360 17.84 7.29 1.48
CA CYS A 360 16.52 6.70 1.70
C CYS A 360 15.45 7.78 1.91
N ARG A 361 15.71 8.75 2.77
CA ARG A 361 14.77 9.82 3.11
C ARG A 361 14.54 10.79 1.95
N GLU A 362 15.56 11.11 1.16
CA GLU A 362 15.44 11.92 -0.06
C GLU A 362 14.52 11.25 -1.08
N PHE A 363 14.70 9.95 -1.32
CA PHE A 363 13.82 9.19 -2.20
C PHE A 363 12.37 9.20 -1.70
N ALA A 364 12.15 8.98 -0.40
CA ALA A 364 10.83 9.01 0.21
C ALA A 364 10.21 10.41 0.16
N ALA A 365 11.00 11.47 0.33
CA ALA A 365 10.55 12.85 0.22
C ALA A 365 9.99 13.17 -1.16
N GLY A 366 10.61 12.64 -2.23
CA GLY A 366 10.08 12.74 -3.59
C GLY A 366 8.74 12.03 -3.82
N LYS A 367 8.28 11.23 -2.86
CA LYS A 367 6.99 10.51 -2.85
C LYS A 367 6.14 10.82 -1.59
N ALA A 368 6.36 11.96 -0.94
CA ALA A 368 5.56 12.34 0.23
C ALA A 368 4.10 12.64 -0.12
N TRP A 369 3.17 12.47 0.83
CA TRP A 369 1.74 12.71 0.60
C TRP A 369 1.41 14.09 0.04
N PRO A 370 2.08 15.20 0.38
CA PRO A 370 1.85 16.50 -0.26
C PRO A 370 2.10 16.48 -1.77
N ILE A 371 3.15 15.77 -2.25
CA ILE A 371 3.45 15.60 -3.68
C ILE A 371 2.38 14.77 -4.37
N PHE A 372 1.96 13.67 -3.74
CA PHE A 372 0.81 12.88 -4.20
C PHE A 372 -0.44 13.75 -4.37
N ALA A 373 -0.76 14.56 -3.36
CA ALA A 373 -1.94 15.43 -3.35
C ALA A 373 -1.89 16.50 -4.47
N GLU A 374 -0.73 17.11 -4.70
CA GLU A 374 -0.55 18.09 -5.77
C GLU A 374 -0.75 17.44 -7.15
N ARG A 375 -0.10 16.29 -7.38
CA ARG A 375 -0.25 15.54 -8.65
C ARG A 375 -1.68 15.07 -8.88
N LEU A 376 -2.37 14.57 -7.85
CA LEU A 376 -3.77 14.16 -7.95
C LEU A 376 -4.63 15.35 -8.39
N ARG A 377 -4.53 16.50 -7.72
CA ARG A 377 -5.28 17.71 -8.06
C ARG A 377 -4.98 18.19 -9.48
N SER A 378 -3.72 18.19 -9.89
CA SER A 378 -3.32 18.57 -11.24
C SER A 378 -3.95 17.65 -12.29
N LEU A 379 -3.95 16.33 -12.07
CA LEU A 379 -4.57 15.35 -12.99
C LEU A 379 -6.08 15.54 -13.09
N LEU A 380 -6.75 15.93 -12.01
CA LEU A 380 -8.19 16.20 -12.00
C LEU A 380 -8.53 17.61 -12.55
N GLY A 381 -7.54 18.40 -12.93
CA GLY A 381 -7.75 19.73 -13.52
C GLY A 381 -8.08 20.82 -12.51
N ALA A 382 -7.69 20.66 -11.24
CA ALA A 382 -7.74 21.77 -10.30
C ALA A 382 -6.70 22.81 -10.70
N SER A 383 -7.14 24.03 -11.02
CA SER A 383 -6.22 25.14 -11.19
C SER A 383 -5.47 25.40 -9.88
N ASN A 384 -4.14 25.50 -9.97
CA ASN A 384 -3.30 26.00 -8.88
C ASN A 384 -3.57 27.51 -8.75
N ASP A 385 -4.71 27.92 -8.20
CA ASP A 385 -4.86 29.29 -7.70
C ASP A 385 -4.01 29.40 -6.42
N ARG A 386 -2.73 29.82 -6.61
CA ARG A 386 -1.85 30.28 -5.54
C ARG A 386 -2.24 31.68 -5.09
#